data_70e16ab6bfc3eb837fbd634851ccc3e2
#
_entry.id   70e16ab6bfc3eb837fbd634851ccc3e2
#
_cell.length_a   1.000
_cell.length_b   1.000
_cell.length_c   1.000
_cell.angle_alpha   90.00
_cell.angle_beta   90.00
_cell.angle_gamma   90.00
#
_symmetry.space_group_name_H-M   'P 1'
#
loop_
_entity.id
_entity.type
_entity.pdbx_description
1 polymer ?
#
loop_
_entity_poly.entity_id
_entity_poly.type
_entity_poly.pdbx_seq_one_letter_code
_entity_poly.pdbx_strand_id
1 'polypeptide(L)'
;MSKTVNVFGKNAIREVLKGSRRVEKIIICDTLNDNEIINLAKTKRIPIQTKNKKAFILEFGDKTGGIVAVVEDYQYIELHELVAKNEDKEDVVFLILDGLEDPHNLGAILRSVDATGCNGVIIPKNRSVKLNETVVKVSTGAIEHVDVSMVTNLNQTISELKEAGYWVYGLELTGSIDYKQANYKGKIAIVVGSEGKGISQLVQKNCDTLIKIPMYGKVNSLNASVSAGIILYEAIRHRG
;
A
#
# COMPACT_ATOMS: atom_id res chain seq x y z
N MET A 1 -15.74 -6.05 20.18
CA MET A 1 -16.21 -6.23 18.79
C MET A 1 -15.12 -5.68 17.90
N SER A 2 -14.61 -6.45 16.94
CA SER A 2 -13.66 -5.94 15.95
C SER A 2 -14.33 -4.80 15.17
N LYS A 3 -13.58 -3.72 14.93
CA LYS A 3 -14.04 -2.58 14.14
C LYS A 3 -14.22 -3.05 12.69
N THR A 4 -15.30 -2.66 12.05
CA THR A 4 -15.57 -2.99 10.64
C THR A 4 -15.54 -1.74 9.76
N VAL A 5 -15.20 -1.93 8.49
CA VAL A 5 -15.15 -0.89 7.47
C VAL A 5 -15.97 -1.32 6.25
N ASN A 6 -16.45 -0.34 5.51
CA ASN A 6 -17.13 -0.59 4.24
C ASN A 6 -16.12 -0.61 3.10
N VAL A 7 -16.14 -1.67 2.32
CA VAL A 7 -15.38 -1.80 1.07
C VAL A 7 -16.34 -1.63 -0.10
N PHE A 8 -15.97 -0.75 -1.04
CA PHE A 8 -16.78 -0.39 -2.20
C PHE A 8 -16.12 -0.83 -3.50
N GLY A 9 -16.95 -1.12 -4.48
CA GLY A 9 -16.51 -1.46 -5.84
C GLY A 9 -16.22 -2.95 -6.04
N LYS A 10 -16.64 -3.44 -7.22
CA LYS A 10 -16.62 -4.87 -7.54
C LYS A 10 -15.24 -5.51 -7.44
N ASN A 11 -14.20 -4.83 -7.95
CA ASN A 11 -12.85 -5.38 -7.95
C ASN A 11 -12.29 -5.53 -6.54
N ALA A 12 -12.41 -4.48 -5.70
CA ALA A 12 -11.97 -4.54 -4.31
C ALA A 12 -12.70 -5.64 -3.53
N ILE A 13 -14.01 -5.78 -3.75
CA ILE A 13 -14.82 -6.83 -3.08
C ILE A 13 -14.42 -8.22 -3.55
N ARG A 14 -14.08 -8.42 -4.83
CA ARG A 14 -13.55 -9.70 -5.30
C ARG A 14 -12.26 -10.09 -4.59
N GLU A 15 -11.33 -9.15 -4.45
CA GLU A 15 -10.06 -9.42 -3.77
C GLU A 15 -10.27 -9.68 -2.27
N VAL A 16 -11.12 -8.91 -1.59
CA VAL A 16 -11.56 -9.22 -0.21
C VAL A 16 -12.12 -10.64 -0.12
N LEU A 17 -12.99 -11.02 -1.05
CA LEU A 17 -13.61 -12.35 -1.05
C LEU A 17 -12.62 -13.48 -1.35
N LYS A 18 -11.54 -13.22 -2.07
CA LYS A 18 -10.44 -14.18 -2.29
C LYS A 18 -9.49 -14.23 -1.09
N GLY A 19 -9.33 -13.13 -0.39
CA GLY A 19 -8.44 -12.99 0.76
C GLY A 19 -8.93 -13.70 2.03
N SER A 20 -8.21 -13.45 3.13
CA SER A 20 -8.42 -14.05 4.44
C SER A 20 -9.20 -13.16 5.41
N ARG A 21 -9.39 -11.87 5.11
CA ARG A 21 -10.13 -10.95 6.00
C ARG A 21 -11.58 -11.40 6.19
N ARG A 22 -12.04 -11.31 7.42
CA ARG A 22 -13.43 -11.66 7.75
C ARG A 22 -14.39 -10.66 7.13
N VAL A 23 -15.30 -11.17 6.29
CA VAL A 23 -16.44 -10.43 5.74
C VAL A 23 -17.67 -10.72 6.59
N GLU A 24 -18.24 -9.69 7.19
CA GLU A 24 -19.43 -9.82 8.03
C GLU A 24 -20.69 -10.04 7.17
N LYS A 25 -20.83 -9.23 6.12
CA LYS A 25 -21.93 -9.32 5.15
C LYS A 25 -21.62 -8.55 3.87
N ILE A 26 -22.37 -8.88 2.83
CA ILE A 26 -22.40 -8.12 1.57
C ILE A 26 -23.77 -7.51 1.40
N ILE A 27 -23.82 -6.23 1.00
CA ILE A 27 -25.06 -5.51 0.69
C ILE A 27 -25.06 -5.22 -0.80
N ILE A 28 -26.07 -5.67 -1.50
CA ILE A 28 -26.22 -5.48 -2.95
C ILE A 28 -27.46 -4.68 -3.29
N CYS A 29 -27.35 -3.89 -4.36
CA CYS A 29 -28.50 -3.28 -5.01
C CYS A 29 -29.30 -4.36 -5.76
N ASP A 30 -30.63 -4.29 -5.75
CA ASP A 30 -31.51 -5.22 -6.46
C ASP A 30 -31.29 -5.25 -7.98
N THR A 31 -30.68 -4.19 -8.52
CA THR A 31 -30.31 -4.10 -9.95
C THR A 31 -28.92 -4.67 -10.26
N LEU A 32 -28.17 -5.11 -9.25
CA LEU A 32 -26.84 -5.68 -9.44
C LEU A 32 -26.93 -7.05 -10.11
N ASN A 33 -26.26 -7.19 -11.25
CA ASN A 33 -26.08 -8.47 -11.91
C ASN A 33 -24.57 -8.82 -11.94
N ASP A 34 -24.07 -9.51 -10.88
CA ASP A 34 -22.69 -9.98 -10.78
C ASP A 34 -22.66 -11.37 -10.13
N ASN A 35 -22.85 -12.38 -10.98
CA ASN A 35 -22.92 -13.76 -10.53
C ASN A 35 -21.61 -14.27 -9.89
N GLU A 36 -20.45 -13.73 -10.29
CA GLU A 36 -19.17 -14.12 -9.73
C GLU A 36 -19.08 -13.77 -8.23
N ILE A 37 -19.37 -12.52 -7.89
CA ILE A 37 -19.35 -12.07 -6.48
C ILE A 37 -20.39 -12.80 -5.65
N ILE A 38 -21.61 -12.98 -6.20
CA ILE A 38 -22.69 -13.70 -5.50
C ILE A 38 -22.27 -15.14 -5.21
N ASN A 39 -21.65 -15.82 -6.17
CA ASN A 39 -21.20 -17.19 -6.00
C ASN A 39 -20.04 -17.29 -4.99
N LEU A 40 -19.05 -16.39 -5.07
CA LEU A 40 -17.96 -16.32 -4.08
C LEU A 40 -18.50 -16.14 -2.65
N ALA A 41 -19.45 -15.23 -2.48
CA ALA A 41 -20.08 -14.97 -1.18
C ALA A 41 -20.83 -16.21 -0.66
N LYS A 42 -21.59 -16.88 -1.51
CA LYS A 42 -22.31 -18.12 -1.16
C LYS A 42 -21.35 -19.24 -0.77
N THR A 43 -20.27 -19.44 -1.54
CA THR A 43 -19.24 -20.46 -1.26
C THR A 43 -18.60 -20.23 0.11
N LYS A 44 -18.34 -18.99 0.46
CA LYS A 44 -17.79 -18.60 1.78
C LYS A 44 -18.86 -18.48 2.88
N ARG A 45 -20.13 -18.75 2.58
CA ARG A 45 -21.28 -18.63 3.50
C ARG A 45 -21.43 -17.23 4.10
N ILE A 46 -21.13 -16.19 3.31
CA ILE A 46 -21.24 -14.80 3.72
C ILE A 46 -22.69 -14.34 3.51
N PRO A 47 -23.34 -13.73 4.52
CA PRO A 47 -24.70 -13.20 4.38
C PRO A 47 -24.79 -12.14 3.28
N ILE A 48 -25.78 -12.25 2.41
CA ILE A 48 -26.08 -11.25 1.37
C ILE A 48 -27.38 -10.57 1.72
N GLN A 49 -27.36 -9.25 1.83
CA GLN A 49 -28.53 -8.39 2.04
C GLN A 49 -28.84 -7.63 0.74
N THR A 50 -30.04 -7.78 0.22
CA THR A 50 -30.46 -7.02 -0.95
C THR A 50 -31.24 -5.78 -0.53
N LYS A 51 -30.94 -4.62 -1.12
CA LYS A 51 -31.68 -3.37 -0.96
C LYS A 51 -32.19 -2.89 -2.31
N ASN A 52 -33.37 -2.27 -2.34
CA ASN A 52 -33.82 -1.60 -3.55
C ASN A 52 -32.89 -0.42 -3.90
N LYS A 53 -32.81 -0.08 -5.18
CA LYS A 53 -31.88 0.94 -5.70
C LYS A 53 -31.94 2.27 -4.95
N LYS A 54 -33.16 2.71 -4.60
CA LYS A 54 -33.36 3.99 -3.92
C LYS A 54 -32.79 4.01 -2.50
N ALA A 55 -33.06 2.96 -1.72
CA ALA A 55 -32.51 2.80 -0.37
C ALA A 55 -31.00 2.58 -0.38
N PHE A 56 -30.49 1.82 -1.37
CA PHE A 56 -29.06 1.58 -1.52
C PHE A 56 -28.29 2.88 -1.80
N ILE A 57 -28.77 3.70 -2.76
CA ILE A 57 -28.13 4.97 -3.11
C ILE A 57 -28.19 5.97 -1.96
N LEU A 58 -29.30 6.01 -1.22
CA LEU A 58 -29.47 6.90 -0.07
C LEU A 58 -28.42 6.60 1.03
N GLU A 59 -28.10 5.32 1.24
CA GLU A 59 -27.18 4.89 2.31
C GLU A 59 -25.72 4.91 1.90
N PHE A 60 -25.41 4.52 0.66
CA PHE A 60 -24.02 4.29 0.21
C PHE A 60 -23.57 5.18 -0.96
N GLY A 61 -24.49 5.94 -1.55
CA GLY A 61 -24.22 6.74 -2.74
C GLY A 61 -24.31 5.94 -4.05
N ASP A 62 -24.23 6.65 -5.17
CA ASP A 62 -24.39 6.09 -6.52
C ASP A 62 -23.06 5.52 -7.10
N LYS A 63 -21.91 5.97 -6.57
CA LYS A 63 -20.56 5.62 -7.09
C LYS A 63 -19.96 4.34 -6.51
N THR A 64 -20.77 3.48 -5.92
CA THR A 64 -20.32 2.24 -5.25
C THR A 64 -20.34 1.01 -6.16
N GLY A 65 -20.86 1.14 -7.39
CA GLY A 65 -21.04 0.01 -8.30
C GLY A 65 -22.18 -0.93 -7.90
N GLY A 66 -23.10 -0.49 -7.00
CA GLY A 66 -24.25 -1.24 -6.54
C GLY A 66 -23.94 -2.35 -5.54
N ILE A 67 -22.75 -2.31 -4.91
CA ILE A 67 -22.32 -3.32 -3.96
C ILE A 67 -21.42 -2.74 -2.87
N VAL A 68 -21.60 -3.23 -1.65
CA VAL A 68 -20.79 -2.90 -0.46
C VAL A 68 -20.51 -4.18 0.32
N ALA A 69 -19.30 -4.38 0.78
CA ALA A 69 -18.96 -5.41 1.74
C ALA A 69 -18.61 -4.77 3.10
N VAL A 70 -19.21 -5.26 4.18
CA VAL A 70 -18.85 -4.92 5.55
C VAL A 70 -17.78 -5.91 5.99
N VAL A 71 -16.57 -5.41 6.21
CA VAL A 71 -15.38 -6.22 6.41
C VAL A 71 -14.67 -5.81 7.68
N GLU A 72 -14.00 -6.73 8.36
CA GLU A 72 -13.11 -6.42 9.47
C GLU A 72 -12.09 -5.35 9.06
N ASP A 73 -11.78 -4.40 9.97
CA ASP A 73 -10.83 -3.31 9.69
C ASP A 73 -9.45 -3.86 9.34
N TYR A 74 -8.65 -3.07 8.64
CA TYR A 74 -7.29 -3.46 8.26
C TYR A 74 -6.41 -3.61 9.48
N GLN A 75 -5.64 -4.69 9.51
CA GLN A 75 -4.64 -4.94 10.52
C GLN A 75 -3.27 -4.51 9.98
N TYR A 76 -2.57 -3.68 10.75
CA TYR A 76 -1.17 -3.41 10.49
C TYR A 76 -0.34 -4.54 11.07
N ILE A 77 0.69 -4.96 10.33
CA ILE A 77 1.67 -5.91 10.84
C ILE A 77 2.72 -5.17 11.67
N GLU A 78 3.18 -5.76 12.77
CA GLU A 78 4.30 -5.19 13.52
C GLU A 78 5.61 -5.29 12.73
N LEU A 79 6.52 -4.32 12.90
CA LEU A 79 7.76 -4.28 12.12
C LEU A 79 8.58 -5.57 12.25
N HIS A 80 8.73 -6.08 13.46
CA HIS A 80 9.48 -7.31 13.72
C HIS A 80 8.84 -8.54 13.05
N GLU A 81 7.52 -8.61 12.97
CA GLU A 81 6.81 -9.68 12.25
C GLU A 81 7.00 -9.55 10.74
N LEU A 82 6.97 -8.30 10.20
CA LEU A 82 7.23 -8.04 8.79
C LEU A 82 8.64 -8.48 8.40
N VAL A 83 9.64 -8.18 9.23
CA VAL A 83 11.04 -8.59 9.02
C VAL A 83 11.17 -10.11 9.11
N ALA A 84 10.64 -10.73 10.16
CA ALA A 84 10.69 -12.18 10.36
C ALA A 84 10.02 -12.97 9.22
N LYS A 85 8.89 -12.50 8.69
CA LYS A 85 8.20 -13.11 7.52
C LYS A 85 9.08 -13.19 6.27
N ASN A 86 10.11 -12.35 6.19
CA ASN A 86 11.02 -12.24 5.05
C ASN A 86 12.47 -12.66 5.38
N GLU A 87 12.71 -13.27 6.54
CA GLU A 87 14.06 -13.58 7.02
C GLU A 87 14.82 -14.56 6.10
N ASP A 88 14.12 -15.60 5.63
CA ASP A 88 14.67 -16.66 4.79
C ASP A 88 14.81 -16.27 3.30
N LYS A 89 14.33 -15.08 2.91
CA LYS A 89 14.43 -14.63 1.53
C LYS A 89 15.78 -13.95 1.27
N GLU A 90 16.40 -14.30 0.15
CA GLU A 90 17.64 -13.69 -0.30
C GLU A 90 17.42 -12.23 -0.71
N ASP A 91 16.37 -11.98 -1.48
CA ASP A 91 16.00 -10.65 -1.97
C ASP A 91 14.71 -10.15 -1.31
N VAL A 92 14.77 -9.01 -0.65
CA VAL A 92 13.63 -8.34 0.00
C VAL A 92 13.62 -6.85 -0.33
N VAL A 93 12.46 -6.32 -0.71
CA VAL A 93 12.23 -4.87 -0.83
C VAL A 93 11.18 -4.43 0.17
N PHE A 94 11.52 -3.49 1.01
CA PHE A 94 10.54 -2.71 1.77
C PHE A 94 10.46 -1.28 1.22
N LEU A 95 9.26 -0.73 1.18
CA LEU A 95 9.02 0.67 0.84
C LEU A 95 8.67 1.44 2.11
N ILE A 96 9.43 2.46 2.44
CA ILE A 96 9.21 3.36 3.57
C ILE A 96 8.65 4.68 3.04
N LEU A 97 7.52 5.14 3.58
CA LEU A 97 6.88 6.39 3.16
C LEU A 97 7.05 7.45 4.25
N ASP A 98 7.82 8.51 3.96
CA ASP A 98 8.07 9.59 4.92
C ASP A 98 7.14 10.78 4.66
N GLY A 99 6.13 10.95 5.50
CA GLY A 99 5.25 12.12 5.48
C GLY A 99 4.22 12.14 4.34
N LEU A 100 3.83 10.99 3.80
CA LEU A 100 2.79 10.90 2.78
C LEU A 100 1.40 11.09 3.41
N GLU A 101 0.69 12.16 3.04
CA GLU A 101 -0.61 12.52 3.63
C GLU A 101 -1.81 12.26 2.70
N ASP A 102 -1.59 12.18 1.39
CA ASP A 102 -2.67 11.97 0.41
C ASP A 102 -3.05 10.48 0.30
N PRO A 103 -4.31 10.10 0.60
CA PRO A 103 -4.79 8.73 0.47
C PRO A 103 -4.81 8.21 -0.98
N HIS A 104 -4.90 9.10 -1.98
CA HIS A 104 -4.82 8.70 -3.39
C HIS A 104 -3.42 8.21 -3.74
N ASN A 105 -2.39 8.89 -3.25
CA ASN A 105 -1.01 8.45 -3.44
C ASN A 105 -0.75 7.13 -2.74
N LEU A 106 -1.18 6.96 -1.49
CA LEU A 106 -0.99 5.69 -0.79
C LEU A 106 -1.69 4.54 -1.53
N GLY A 107 -2.93 4.73 -1.96
CA GLY A 107 -3.66 3.72 -2.74
C GLY A 107 -2.97 3.34 -4.05
N ALA A 108 -2.43 4.33 -4.78
CA ALA A 108 -1.67 4.09 -6.00
C ALA A 108 -0.33 3.38 -5.74
N ILE A 109 0.36 3.74 -4.64
CA ILE A 109 1.60 3.09 -4.21
C ILE A 109 1.33 1.62 -3.87
N LEU A 110 0.29 1.31 -3.10
CA LEU A 110 -0.06 -0.07 -2.76
C LEU A 110 -0.29 -0.94 -4.01
N ARG A 111 -0.88 -0.38 -5.08
CA ARG A 111 -1.01 -1.08 -6.36
C ARG A 111 0.35 -1.36 -7.01
N SER A 112 1.28 -0.41 -6.94
CA SER A 112 2.63 -0.61 -7.46
C SER A 112 3.40 -1.64 -6.65
N VAL A 113 3.24 -1.63 -5.33
CA VAL A 113 3.83 -2.59 -4.38
C VAL A 113 3.35 -4.01 -4.68
N ASP A 114 2.03 -4.20 -4.82
CA ASP A 114 1.43 -5.49 -5.19
C ASP A 114 1.91 -5.95 -6.57
N ALA A 115 1.85 -5.08 -7.58
CA ALA A 115 2.24 -5.39 -8.95
C ALA A 115 3.73 -5.75 -9.09
N THR A 116 4.59 -5.23 -8.22
CA THR A 116 6.04 -5.49 -8.24
C THR A 116 6.47 -6.61 -7.30
N GLY A 117 5.56 -7.16 -6.49
CA GLY A 117 5.92 -8.14 -5.47
C GLY A 117 6.83 -7.59 -4.39
N CYS A 118 6.83 -6.27 -4.14
CA CYS A 118 7.51 -5.65 -3.02
C CYS A 118 6.99 -6.24 -1.71
N ASN A 119 7.89 -6.53 -0.77
CA ASN A 119 7.61 -7.39 0.38
C ASN A 119 6.84 -6.68 1.52
N GLY A 120 6.70 -5.37 1.48
CA GLY A 120 5.91 -4.63 2.46
C GLY A 120 6.09 -3.12 2.40
N VAL A 121 5.16 -2.42 3.04
CA VAL A 121 5.16 -0.96 3.16
C VAL A 121 5.25 -0.56 4.62
N ILE A 122 6.07 0.42 4.92
CA ILE A 122 6.26 0.97 6.27
C ILE A 122 5.82 2.43 6.26
N ILE A 123 4.89 2.78 7.13
CA ILE A 123 4.36 4.14 7.26
C ILE A 123 4.53 4.66 8.70
N PRO A 124 4.76 5.95 8.92
CA PRO A 124 4.78 6.50 10.27
C PRO A 124 3.35 6.64 10.82
N LYS A 125 3.21 6.49 12.14
CA LYS A 125 1.94 6.67 12.86
C LYS A 125 1.41 8.09 12.79
N ASN A 126 2.31 9.07 12.75
CA ASN A 126 2.01 10.49 12.74
C ASN A 126 2.45 11.12 11.41
N ARG A 127 1.76 12.17 10.98
CA ARG A 127 2.05 12.89 9.73
C ARG A 127 2.06 11.98 8.50
N SER A 128 1.13 11.04 8.48
CA SER A 128 0.97 10.11 7.37
C SER A 128 -0.49 9.69 7.26
N VAL A 129 -0.92 9.44 6.03
CA VAL A 129 -2.22 8.86 5.76
C VAL A 129 -2.27 7.42 6.29
N LYS A 130 -3.40 7.07 6.87
CA LYS A 130 -3.70 5.70 7.32
C LYS A 130 -4.51 4.95 6.26
N LEU A 131 -4.55 3.64 6.39
CA LEU A 131 -5.47 2.82 5.61
C LEU A 131 -6.91 3.23 5.93
N ASN A 132 -7.60 3.78 4.93
CA ASN A 132 -8.97 4.27 5.02
C ASN A 132 -9.77 3.89 3.76
N GLU A 133 -11.05 4.21 3.72
CA GLU A 133 -11.94 3.87 2.60
C GLU A 133 -11.44 4.41 1.24
N THR A 134 -10.81 5.59 1.21
CA THR A 134 -10.23 6.14 -0.02
C THR A 134 -9.05 5.31 -0.50
N VAL A 135 -8.13 4.94 0.41
CA VAL A 135 -6.99 4.06 0.10
C VAL A 135 -7.48 2.72 -0.44
N VAL A 136 -8.48 2.12 0.21
CA VAL A 136 -9.11 0.87 -0.24
C VAL A 136 -9.63 0.99 -1.66
N LYS A 137 -10.41 2.04 -1.93
CA LYS A 137 -10.99 2.29 -3.24
C LYS A 137 -9.94 2.49 -4.32
N VAL A 138 -8.91 3.30 -4.04
CA VAL A 138 -7.85 3.64 -5.00
C VAL A 138 -6.92 2.46 -5.22
N SER A 139 -6.63 1.67 -4.19
CA SER A 139 -5.78 0.47 -4.31
C SER A 139 -6.41 -0.65 -5.15
N THR A 140 -7.73 -0.57 -5.44
CA THR A 140 -8.48 -1.54 -6.26
C THR A 140 -8.34 -3.01 -5.83
N GLY A 141 -8.10 -3.23 -4.53
CA GLY A 141 -7.93 -4.55 -3.93
C GLY A 141 -6.47 -4.91 -3.59
N ALA A 142 -5.47 -4.18 -4.09
CA ALA A 142 -4.07 -4.46 -3.79
C ALA A 142 -3.75 -4.45 -2.28
N ILE A 143 -4.49 -3.67 -1.51
CA ILE A 143 -4.36 -3.60 -0.05
C ILE A 143 -4.60 -4.97 0.65
N GLU A 144 -5.29 -5.91 0.01
CA GLU A 144 -5.53 -7.25 0.54
C GLU A 144 -4.30 -8.15 0.47
N HIS A 145 -3.31 -7.77 -0.35
CA HIS A 145 -2.12 -8.56 -0.66
C HIS A 145 -0.83 -7.93 -0.13
N VAL A 146 -0.90 -6.69 0.38
CA VAL A 146 0.26 -5.93 0.82
C VAL A 146 0.31 -5.84 2.34
N ASP A 147 1.38 -6.31 2.94
CA ASP A 147 1.65 -6.10 4.35
C ASP A 147 2.04 -4.63 4.60
N VAL A 148 1.32 -3.95 5.49
CA VAL A 148 1.61 -2.58 5.88
C VAL A 148 1.95 -2.51 7.36
N SER A 149 3.15 -2.05 7.68
CA SER A 149 3.60 -1.82 9.06
C SER A 149 3.47 -0.35 9.43
N MET A 150 2.96 -0.06 10.64
CA MET A 150 2.82 1.29 11.15
C MET A 150 3.75 1.52 12.33
N VAL A 151 4.75 2.40 12.16
CA VAL A 151 5.82 2.64 13.13
C VAL A 151 5.75 4.02 13.77
N THR A 152 6.27 4.18 14.97
CA THR A 152 6.28 5.47 15.67
C THR A 152 7.41 6.38 15.24
N ASN A 153 8.57 5.83 14.86
CA ASN A 153 9.77 6.57 14.56
C ASN A 153 10.55 5.94 13.39
N LEU A 154 10.54 6.60 12.23
CA LEU A 154 11.23 6.13 11.02
C LEU A 154 12.75 6.02 11.21
N ASN A 155 13.38 6.88 12.01
CA ASN A 155 14.83 6.82 12.21
C ASN A 155 15.22 5.57 13.00
N GLN A 156 14.46 5.23 14.03
CA GLN A 156 14.64 3.99 14.79
C GLN A 156 14.36 2.77 13.90
N THR A 157 13.29 2.81 13.11
CA THR A 157 12.96 1.77 12.13
C THR A 157 14.08 1.52 11.14
N ILE A 158 14.69 2.59 10.60
CA ILE A 158 15.84 2.48 9.70
C ILE A 158 17.01 1.81 10.40
N SER A 159 17.31 2.18 11.65
CA SER A 159 18.39 1.54 12.41
C SER A 159 18.10 0.04 12.63
N GLU A 160 16.89 -0.34 13.03
CA GLU A 160 16.48 -1.73 13.21
C GLU A 160 16.59 -2.54 11.89
N LEU A 161 16.18 -1.95 10.76
CA LEU A 161 16.33 -2.60 9.46
C LEU A 161 17.80 -2.79 9.07
N LYS A 162 18.68 -1.81 9.33
CA LYS A 162 20.11 -1.93 9.08
C LYS A 162 20.76 -3.02 9.94
N GLU A 163 20.37 -3.13 11.21
CA GLU A 163 20.80 -4.22 12.10
C GLU A 163 20.32 -5.59 11.60
N ALA A 164 19.15 -5.64 10.93
CA ALA A 164 18.63 -6.84 10.28
C ALA A 164 19.23 -7.09 8.86
N GLY A 165 20.26 -6.32 8.46
CA GLY A 165 21.00 -6.53 7.21
C GLY A 165 20.39 -5.85 5.97
N TYR A 166 19.46 -4.91 6.14
CA TYR A 166 18.90 -4.16 5.02
C TYR A 166 19.79 -2.97 4.66
N TRP A 167 20.03 -2.75 3.37
CA TRP A 167 20.60 -1.52 2.84
C TRP A 167 19.52 -0.50 2.58
N VAL A 168 19.64 0.72 3.09
CA VAL A 168 18.57 1.73 3.03
C VAL A 168 18.91 2.81 2.01
N TYR A 169 18.09 2.90 0.97
CA TYR A 169 18.13 3.96 -0.04
C TYR A 169 17.13 5.07 0.28
N GLY A 170 17.54 6.33 0.20
CA GLY A 170 16.66 7.48 0.24
C GLY A 170 16.47 8.08 -1.15
N LEU A 171 15.22 8.21 -1.62
CA LEU A 171 14.92 8.85 -2.90
C LEU A 171 14.82 10.37 -2.72
N GLU A 172 15.82 11.10 -3.21
CA GLU A 172 15.93 12.55 -3.05
C GLU A 172 16.46 13.20 -4.33
N LEU A 173 16.00 14.42 -4.64
CA LEU A 173 16.44 15.16 -5.85
C LEU A 173 17.94 15.42 -5.87
N THR A 174 18.50 15.72 -4.72
CA THR A 174 19.94 15.96 -4.51
C THR A 174 20.73 14.67 -4.25
N GLY A 175 20.14 13.53 -4.61
CA GLY A 175 20.75 12.22 -4.42
C GLY A 175 22.13 12.12 -5.06
N SER A 176 22.99 11.33 -4.42
CA SER A 176 24.39 11.18 -4.83
C SER A 176 24.57 10.40 -6.12
N ILE A 177 23.68 9.41 -6.39
CA ILE A 177 23.76 8.56 -7.57
C ILE A 177 22.43 8.50 -8.33
N ASP A 178 22.51 8.21 -9.63
CA ASP A 178 21.33 7.88 -10.43
C ASP A 178 20.73 6.57 -9.91
N TYR A 179 19.40 6.51 -9.82
CA TYR A 179 18.67 5.32 -9.33
C TYR A 179 19.04 4.04 -10.10
N LYS A 180 19.41 4.16 -11.38
CA LYS A 180 19.83 3.01 -12.21
C LYS A 180 21.19 2.44 -11.83
N GLN A 181 21.99 3.19 -11.07
CA GLN A 181 23.32 2.80 -10.63
C GLN A 181 23.33 2.13 -9.24
N ALA A 182 22.18 2.14 -8.56
CA ALA A 182 22.05 1.50 -7.25
C ALA A 182 22.03 -0.03 -7.38
N ASN A 183 22.56 -0.69 -6.36
CA ASN A 183 22.50 -2.15 -6.26
C ASN A 183 21.25 -2.57 -5.51
N TYR A 184 20.28 -3.09 -6.23
CA TYR A 184 19.02 -3.52 -5.64
C TYR A 184 18.96 -5.00 -5.23
N LYS A 185 20.07 -5.74 -5.28
CA LYS A 185 20.14 -7.14 -4.82
C LYS A 185 20.20 -7.22 -3.30
N GLY A 186 19.71 -8.32 -2.77
CA GLY A 186 19.69 -8.58 -1.34
C GLY A 186 18.52 -7.90 -0.62
N LYS A 187 18.68 -7.68 0.69
CA LYS A 187 17.67 -7.04 1.53
C LYS A 187 17.82 -5.52 1.47
N ILE A 188 16.83 -4.83 0.94
CA ILE A 188 16.84 -3.37 0.80
C ILE A 188 15.57 -2.73 1.34
N ALA A 189 15.69 -1.50 1.79
CA ALA A 189 14.56 -0.62 2.08
C ALA A 189 14.73 0.69 1.27
N ILE A 190 13.63 1.17 0.68
CA ILE A 190 13.62 2.38 -0.14
C ILE A 190 12.72 3.40 0.53
N VAL A 191 13.26 4.57 0.87
CA VAL A 191 12.51 5.66 1.47
C VAL A 191 12.04 6.62 0.38
N VAL A 192 10.75 6.88 0.33
CA VAL A 192 10.12 7.87 -0.54
C VAL A 192 9.44 8.93 0.33
N GLY A 193 9.76 10.18 0.09
CA GLY A 193 9.22 11.32 0.82
C GLY A 193 7.91 11.84 0.27
N SER A 194 7.35 12.83 0.96
CA SER A 194 6.15 13.55 0.53
C SER A 194 6.42 14.50 -0.64
N GLU A 195 5.35 14.83 -1.38
CA GLU A 195 5.42 15.82 -2.45
C GLU A 195 5.87 17.19 -1.94
N GLY A 196 6.82 17.77 -2.63
CA GLY A 196 7.35 19.11 -2.34
C GLY A 196 8.34 19.20 -1.18
N LYS A 197 8.27 18.33 -0.16
CA LYS A 197 9.22 18.33 0.97
C LYS A 197 10.29 17.26 0.85
N GLY A 198 10.06 16.22 0.03
CA GLY A 198 10.96 15.08 -0.05
C GLY A 198 11.03 14.29 1.26
N ILE A 199 12.17 13.67 1.50
CA ILE A 199 12.48 12.94 2.73
C ILE A 199 12.96 13.92 3.81
N SER A 200 12.53 13.74 5.06
CA SER A 200 12.98 14.56 6.17
C SER A 200 14.50 14.47 6.38
N GLN A 201 15.12 15.59 6.78
CA GLN A 201 16.60 15.70 6.87
C GLN A 201 17.22 14.61 7.75
N LEU A 202 16.57 14.26 8.86
CA LEU A 202 17.08 13.23 9.76
C LEU A 202 16.98 11.84 9.14
N VAL A 203 15.92 11.55 8.41
CA VAL A 203 15.77 10.29 7.66
C VAL A 203 16.81 10.21 6.55
N GLN A 204 17.06 11.30 5.80
CA GLN A 204 18.11 11.33 4.78
C GLN A 204 19.50 10.96 5.36
N LYS A 205 19.85 11.51 6.55
CA LYS A 205 21.14 11.22 7.21
C LYS A 205 21.29 9.77 7.64
N ASN A 206 20.17 9.09 7.89
CA ASN A 206 20.17 7.68 8.32
C ASN A 206 20.14 6.69 7.16
N CYS A 207 19.84 7.14 5.93
CA CYS A 207 19.95 6.32 4.73
C CYS A 207 21.42 6.00 4.42
N ASP A 208 21.70 4.81 3.88
CA ASP A 208 23.06 4.42 3.48
C ASP A 208 23.47 5.13 2.19
N THR A 209 22.52 5.34 1.28
CA THR A 209 22.74 6.01 0.00
C THR A 209 21.52 6.83 -0.41
N LEU A 210 21.76 8.04 -0.90
CA LEU A 210 20.73 8.83 -1.55
C LEU A 210 20.77 8.61 -3.05
N ILE A 211 19.62 8.25 -3.63
CA ILE A 211 19.44 8.02 -5.07
C ILE A 211 18.51 9.08 -5.64
N LYS A 212 18.65 9.37 -6.93
CA LYS A 212 17.79 10.34 -7.64
C LYS A 212 17.24 9.77 -8.92
N ILE A 213 16.02 10.19 -9.26
CA ILE A 213 15.45 10.06 -10.59
C ILE A 213 15.82 11.33 -11.37
N PRO A 214 16.60 11.25 -12.46
CA PRO A 214 16.99 12.42 -13.23
C PRO A 214 15.77 13.14 -13.81
N MET A 215 15.75 14.45 -13.68
CA MET A 215 14.72 15.32 -14.24
C MET A 215 15.28 16.07 -15.44
N TYR A 216 14.72 15.85 -16.62
CA TYR A 216 15.18 16.46 -17.86
C TYR A 216 14.31 17.64 -18.31
N GLY A 217 13.20 17.87 -17.64
CA GLY A 217 12.24 18.93 -17.95
C GLY A 217 12.40 20.15 -17.04
N LYS A 218 11.33 20.98 -17.00
CA LYS A 218 11.28 22.21 -16.20
C LYS A 218 10.70 21.98 -14.77
N VAL A 219 10.02 20.84 -14.55
CA VAL A 219 9.49 20.51 -13.22
C VAL A 219 10.58 19.92 -12.35
N ASN A 220 10.52 20.22 -11.05
CA ASN A 220 11.57 19.84 -10.10
C ASN A 220 11.27 18.53 -9.35
N SER A 221 10.06 17.97 -9.50
CA SER A 221 9.68 16.76 -8.79
C SER A 221 8.62 15.96 -9.55
N LEU A 222 8.55 14.68 -9.26
CA LEU A 222 7.46 13.79 -9.65
C LEU A 222 6.48 13.64 -8.49
N ASN A 223 5.25 13.24 -8.82
CA ASN A 223 4.30 12.76 -7.82
C ASN A 223 4.90 11.57 -7.05
N ALA A 224 4.63 11.47 -5.74
CA ALA A 224 5.22 10.45 -4.87
C ALA A 224 4.89 9.02 -5.33
N SER A 225 3.66 8.77 -5.81
CA SER A 225 3.28 7.44 -6.30
C SER A 225 3.96 7.08 -7.62
N VAL A 226 4.21 8.08 -8.48
CA VAL A 226 4.98 7.89 -9.73
C VAL A 226 6.42 7.56 -9.40
N SER A 227 7.04 8.32 -8.50
CA SER A 227 8.42 8.06 -8.04
C SER A 227 8.58 6.67 -7.44
N ALA A 228 7.65 6.28 -6.56
CA ALA A 228 7.63 4.94 -5.95
C ALA A 228 7.50 3.84 -7.03
N GLY A 229 6.61 4.01 -8.01
CA GLY A 229 6.46 3.06 -9.11
C GLY A 229 7.74 2.89 -9.93
N ILE A 230 8.38 3.98 -10.33
CA ILE A 230 9.64 3.95 -11.09
C ILE A 230 10.72 3.17 -10.33
N ILE A 231 10.92 3.49 -9.05
CA ILE A 231 11.96 2.86 -8.24
C ILE A 231 11.66 1.38 -7.96
N LEU A 232 10.42 1.03 -7.68
CA LEU A 232 10.04 -0.35 -7.43
C LEU A 232 10.27 -1.22 -8.68
N TYR A 233 9.87 -0.74 -9.87
CA TYR A 233 10.11 -1.47 -11.12
C TYR A 233 11.60 -1.58 -11.45
N GLU A 234 12.43 -0.58 -11.14
CA GLU A 234 13.88 -0.69 -11.28
C GLU A 234 14.44 -1.72 -10.30
N ALA A 235 14.00 -1.70 -9.04
CA ALA A 235 14.46 -2.64 -8.02
C ALA A 235 14.18 -4.10 -8.40
N ILE A 236 12.99 -4.42 -8.94
CA ILE A 236 12.65 -5.79 -9.33
C ILE A 236 13.34 -6.22 -10.62
N ARG A 237 13.69 -5.29 -11.52
CA ARG A 237 14.41 -5.62 -12.78
C ARG A 237 15.72 -6.38 -12.53
N HIS A 238 16.31 -6.22 -11.37
CA HIS A 238 17.57 -6.84 -10.95
C HIS A 238 17.37 -8.16 -10.19
N ARG A 239 16.13 -8.63 -10.06
CA ARG A 239 15.71 -9.79 -9.26
C ARG A 239 15.01 -10.82 -10.15
N GLY A 240 15.61 -11.21 -11.21
CA GLY A 240 15.08 -12.20 -12.13
C GLY A 240 16.02 -13.37 -12.28
#